data_3e1cc48303c9017063fedeebd4aeccd6
#
_entry.id   3e1cc48303c9017063fedeebd4aeccd6
#
_cell.length_a   1.000
_cell.length_b   1.000
_cell.length_c   1.000
_cell.angle_alpha   90.00
_cell.angle_beta   90.00
_cell.angle_gamma   90.00
#
_symmetry.space_group_name_H-M   'P 1'
#
loop_
_entity.id
_entity.type
_entity.pdbx_description
1 polymer ?
#
loop_
_entity_poly.entity_id
_entity_poly.type
_entity_poly.pdbx_seq_one_letter_code
_entity_poly.pdbx_strand_id
1 'polypeptide(L)'
;YDFQKTRNVVREMADALALELVEKRLVTDQVVLTVGYDRENLTDPGRRKAYRGEITMDRYGRQIPKAAHGTEHLRRPTSSSDQIVEAFTRLFDRIMDPSLLTRRMYLSAIHVKDEREAGKEEAYCQLSLFDDFGLEEETSREETEKRERERRMQEAMLTIRQKFGKNAIVKGMNLQEGATGMDRNRQIGGHRAE
;
A
#
# COMPACT_ATOMS: atom_id res chain seq x y z
N TYR A 1 13.80 5.66 10.38
CA TYR A 1 12.91 4.53 10.73
C TYR A 1 13.63 3.22 10.44
N ASP A 2 13.50 2.24 11.36
CA ASP A 2 13.93 0.86 11.15
C ASP A 2 12.96 0.09 10.24
N PHE A 3 13.29 -1.16 9.94
CA PHE A 3 12.51 -2.02 9.06
C PHE A 3 11.06 -2.23 9.55
N GLN A 4 10.86 -2.52 10.85
CA GLN A 4 9.51 -2.81 11.37
C GLN A 4 8.61 -1.57 11.39
N LYS A 5 9.13 -0.43 11.83
CA LYS A 5 8.40 0.83 11.81
C LYS A 5 8.06 1.25 10.37
N THR A 6 9.00 1.06 9.44
CA THR A 6 8.76 1.34 8.02
C THR A 6 7.68 0.42 7.46
N ARG A 7 7.72 -0.87 7.77
CA ARG A 7 6.72 -1.85 7.35
C ARG A 7 5.32 -1.48 7.83
N ASN A 8 5.19 -1.04 9.09
CA ASN A 8 3.91 -0.57 9.62
C ASN A 8 3.40 0.66 8.85
N VAL A 9 4.27 1.62 8.57
CA VAL A 9 3.89 2.82 7.78
C VAL A 9 3.48 2.46 6.35
N VAL A 10 4.15 1.50 5.70
CA VAL A 10 3.74 0.99 4.38
C VAL A 10 2.33 0.42 4.42
N ARG A 11 2.00 -0.39 5.43
CA ARG A 11 0.65 -0.95 5.61
C ARG A 11 -0.42 0.13 5.82
N GLU A 12 -0.13 1.14 6.64
CA GLU A 12 -1.02 2.28 6.83
C GLU A 12 -1.27 3.07 5.54
N MET A 13 -0.21 3.31 4.77
CA MET A 13 -0.30 4.05 3.51
C MET A 13 -1.05 3.25 2.45
N ALA A 14 -0.83 1.94 2.40
CA ALA A 14 -1.54 1.03 1.50
C ALA A 14 -3.04 0.98 1.79
N ASP A 15 -3.42 0.93 3.07
CA ASP A 15 -4.83 0.99 3.50
C ASP A 15 -5.48 2.33 3.13
N ALA A 16 -4.77 3.43 3.33
CA ALA A 16 -5.25 4.75 2.94
C ALA A 16 -5.44 4.87 1.42
N LEU A 17 -4.52 4.32 0.64
CA LEU A 17 -4.61 4.27 -0.82
C LEU A 17 -5.81 3.43 -1.28
N ALA A 18 -6.05 2.27 -0.66
CA ALA A 18 -7.21 1.43 -0.94
C ALA A 18 -8.54 2.17 -0.67
N LEU A 19 -8.63 2.88 0.45
CA LEU A 19 -9.81 3.69 0.76
C LEU A 19 -10.01 4.85 -0.23
N GLU A 20 -8.94 5.46 -0.72
CA GLU A 20 -9.02 6.49 -1.76
C GLU A 20 -9.54 5.92 -3.08
N LEU A 21 -9.11 4.71 -3.47
CA LEU A 21 -9.63 4.02 -4.65
C LEU A 21 -11.14 3.74 -4.50
N VAL A 22 -11.58 3.27 -3.32
CA VAL A 22 -13.02 3.06 -3.04
C VAL A 22 -13.80 4.36 -3.15
N GLU A 23 -13.32 5.44 -2.55
CA GLU A 23 -13.98 6.76 -2.59
C GLU A 23 -14.16 7.26 -4.02
N LYS A 24 -13.15 7.05 -4.87
CA LYS A 24 -13.12 7.47 -6.27
C LYS A 24 -13.76 6.46 -7.24
N ARG A 25 -14.27 5.31 -6.76
CA ARG A 25 -14.80 4.21 -7.58
C ARG A 25 -13.79 3.68 -8.60
N LEU A 26 -12.54 3.55 -8.17
CA LEU A 26 -11.42 3.07 -8.98
C LEU A 26 -10.90 1.73 -8.45
N VAL A 27 -10.30 0.96 -9.35
CA VAL A 27 -9.60 -0.30 -9.05
C VAL A 27 -8.22 -0.31 -9.70
N THR A 28 -7.32 -1.11 -9.18
CA THR A 28 -5.97 -1.30 -9.73
C THR A 28 -5.60 -2.77 -9.74
N ASP A 29 -4.80 -3.18 -10.70
CA ASP A 29 -4.20 -4.53 -10.77
C ASP A 29 -2.68 -4.52 -10.53
N GLN A 30 -2.10 -3.34 -10.27
CA GLN A 30 -0.66 -3.22 -10.09
C GLN A 30 -0.31 -2.11 -9.10
N VAL A 31 0.62 -2.42 -8.18
CA VAL A 31 1.13 -1.47 -7.20
C VAL A 31 2.65 -1.32 -7.31
N VAL A 32 3.12 -0.12 -7.02
CA VAL A 32 4.54 0.24 -7.07
C VAL A 32 4.96 0.82 -5.72
N LEU A 33 6.08 0.32 -5.21
CA LEU A 33 6.70 0.82 -3.98
C LEU A 33 8.12 1.31 -4.26
N THR A 34 8.40 2.51 -3.78
CA THR A 34 9.77 3.06 -3.75
C THR A 34 10.08 3.50 -2.33
N VAL A 35 11.18 3.00 -1.76
CA VAL A 35 11.63 3.35 -0.41
C VAL A 35 13.05 3.91 -0.46
N GLY A 36 13.19 5.16 -0.07
CA GLY A 36 14.48 5.85 0.02
C GLY A 36 15.08 5.67 1.41
N TYR A 37 16.33 5.25 1.44
CA TYR A 37 17.10 5.06 2.66
C TYR A 37 17.64 6.37 3.22
N ASP A 38 17.93 6.39 4.52
CA ASP A 38 18.53 7.54 5.17
C ASP A 38 20.05 7.61 4.85
N ARG A 39 20.57 8.84 4.75
CA ARG A 39 21.99 9.10 4.59
C ARG A 39 22.82 8.62 5.78
N GLU A 40 22.22 8.50 6.95
CA GLU A 40 22.86 7.98 8.17
C GLU A 40 23.49 6.60 7.93
N ASN A 41 22.89 5.79 7.06
CA ASN A 41 23.47 4.50 6.66
C ASN A 41 24.90 4.62 6.05
N LEU A 42 25.26 5.79 5.51
CA LEU A 42 26.58 6.06 4.93
C LEU A 42 27.43 7.05 5.73
N THR A 43 26.85 7.80 6.66
CA THR A 43 27.59 8.74 7.52
C THR A 43 27.97 8.13 8.86
N ASP A 44 27.23 7.15 9.36
CA ASP A 44 27.65 6.36 10.52
C ASP A 44 28.77 5.38 10.13
N PRO A 45 29.94 5.39 10.80
CA PRO A 45 31.08 4.56 10.42
C PRO A 45 30.80 3.05 10.46
N GLY A 46 30.01 2.60 11.44
CA GLY A 46 29.64 1.20 11.60
C GLY A 46 28.74 0.71 10.48
N ARG A 47 27.65 1.44 10.19
CA ARG A 47 26.73 1.16 9.09
C ARG A 47 27.41 1.25 7.74
N ARG A 48 28.22 2.28 7.53
CA ARG A 48 28.96 2.47 6.27
C ARG A 48 29.91 1.31 5.99
N LYS A 49 30.60 0.79 7.02
CA LYS A 49 31.50 -0.36 6.90
C LYS A 49 30.75 -1.65 6.55
N ALA A 50 29.52 -1.81 7.04
CA ALA A 50 28.68 -2.98 6.78
C ALA A 50 28.01 -2.93 5.39
N TYR A 51 27.71 -1.73 4.89
CA TYR A 51 26.97 -1.56 3.64
C TYR A 51 27.80 -1.98 2.41
N ARG A 52 27.21 -2.84 1.56
CA ARG A 52 27.82 -3.35 0.31
C ARG A 52 26.99 -3.04 -0.93
N GLY A 53 25.84 -2.37 -0.77
CA GLY A 53 24.94 -2.04 -1.87
C GLY A 53 25.43 -0.86 -2.73
N GLU A 54 24.65 -0.53 -3.73
CA GLU A 54 24.89 0.58 -4.64
C GLU A 54 24.65 1.92 -3.96
N ILE A 55 25.54 2.89 -4.20
CA ILE A 55 25.45 4.26 -3.70
C ILE A 55 25.05 5.18 -4.84
N THR A 56 24.07 6.05 -4.56
CA THR A 56 23.61 7.08 -5.49
C THR A 56 23.75 8.48 -4.87
N MET A 57 23.51 9.51 -5.67
CA MET A 57 23.48 10.89 -5.20
C MET A 57 22.03 11.38 -5.09
N ASP A 58 21.73 12.07 -4.00
CA ASP A 58 20.45 12.79 -3.92
C ASP A 58 20.50 14.12 -4.71
N ARG A 59 19.38 14.83 -4.78
CA ARG A 59 19.27 16.11 -5.50
C ARG A 59 20.20 17.21 -4.97
N TYR A 60 20.80 17.02 -3.80
CA TYR A 60 21.76 17.94 -3.19
C TYR A 60 23.21 17.47 -3.33
N GLY A 61 23.47 16.45 -4.15
CA GLY A 61 24.81 15.90 -4.35
C GLY A 61 25.35 15.08 -3.17
N ARG A 62 24.48 14.63 -2.24
CA ARG A 62 24.88 13.83 -1.08
C ARG A 62 24.74 12.35 -1.39
N GLN A 63 25.73 11.58 -0.95
CA GLN A 63 25.70 10.12 -1.09
C GLN A 63 24.59 9.52 -0.21
N ILE A 64 23.80 8.64 -0.80
CA ILE A 64 22.78 7.85 -0.15
C ILE A 64 22.78 6.42 -0.71
N PRO A 65 22.33 5.41 0.04
CA PRO A 65 22.06 4.10 -0.53
C PRO A 65 21.04 4.20 -1.65
N LYS A 66 21.18 3.40 -2.70
CA LYS A 66 20.19 3.32 -3.78
C LYS A 66 18.83 2.93 -3.21
N ALA A 67 17.80 3.67 -3.59
CA ALA A 67 16.44 3.39 -3.15
C ALA A 67 15.98 1.99 -3.58
N ALA A 68 15.28 1.30 -2.68
CA ALA A 68 14.56 0.09 -3.04
C ALA A 68 13.35 0.45 -3.89
N HIS A 69 13.16 -0.28 -4.99
CA HIS A 69 12.06 -0.05 -5.93
C HIS A 69 11.54 -1.39 -6.45
N GLY A 70 10.24 -1.50 -6.59
CA GLY A 70 9.63 -2.70 -7.14
C GLY A 70 8.15 -2.51 -7.45
N THR A 71 7.63 -3.54 -8.11
CA THR A 71 6.25 -3.62 -8.56
C THR A 71 5.68 -4.97 -8.15
N GLU A 72 4.41 -5.00 -7.80
CA GLU A 72 3.63 -6.19 -7.51
C GLU A 72 2.33 -6.17 -8.30
N HIS A 73 2.02 -7.32 -8.93
CA HIS A 73 0.77 -7.50 -9.66
C HIS A 73 -0.28 -8.16 -8.76
N LEU A 74 -1.51 -7.69 -8.87
CA LEU A 74 -2.68 -8.30 -8.27
C LEU A 74 -3.34 -9.23 -9.30
N ARG A 75 -3.96 -10.30 -8.84
CA ARG A 75 -4.58 -11.30 -9.74
C ARG A 75 -5.67 -10.72 -10.63
N ARG A 76 -6.35 -9.66 -10.13
CA ARG A 76 -7.41 -8.94 -10.81
C ARG A 76 -7.49 -7.50 -10.31
N PRO A 77 -8.11 -6.59 -11.06
CA PRO A 77 -8.35 -5.23 -10.60
C PRO A 77 -9.16 -5.21 -9.30
N THR A 78 -8.68 -4.47 -8.31
CA THR A 78 -9.30 -4.43 -6.98
C THR A 78 -9.11 -3.09 -6.29
N SER A 79 -10.00 -2.78 -5.33
CA SER A 79 -9.85 -1.72 -4.32
C SER A 79 -9.91 -2.28 -2.88
N SER A 80 -9.80 -3.62 -2.74
CA SER A 80 -9.78 -4.28 -1.44
C SER A 80 -8.56 -3.85 -0.63
N SER A 81 -8.81 -3.34 0.58
CA SER A 81 -7.75 -2.98 1.53
C SER A 81 -6.87 -4.18 1.88
N ASP A 82 -7.48 -5.35 2.10
CA ASP A 82 -6.75 -6.56 2.47
C ASP A 82 -5.78 -6.98 1.37
N GLN A 83 -6.23 -7.01 0.11
CA GLN A 83 -5.40 -7.41 -1.03
C GLN A 83 -4.29 -6.38 -1.33
N ILE A 84 -4.60 -5.09 -1.28
CA ILE A 84 -3.64 -4.01 -1.55
C ILE A 84 -2.59 -3.94 -0.43
N VAL A 85 -2.99 -4.03 0.84
CA VAL A 85 -2.06 -4.04 1.98
C VAL A 85 -1.17 -5.28 1.93
N GLU A 86 -1.72 -6.45 1.60
CA GLU A 86 -0.94 -7.68 1.46
C GLU A 86 0.08 -7.57 0.31
N ALA A 87 -0.33 -7.05 -0.86
CA ALA A 87 0.54 -6.86 -2.01
C ALA A 87 1.72 -5.92 -1.69
N PHE A 88 1.45 -4.77 -1.08
CA PHE A 88 2.52 -3.84 -0.65
C PHE A 88 3.42 -4.45 0.43
N THR A 89 2.85 -5.25 1.34
CA THR A 89 3.63 -5.91 2.40
C THR A 89 4.58 -6.95 1.82
N ARG A 90 4.10 -7.82 0.91
CA ARG A 90 4.96 -8.80 0.19
C ARG A 90 6.04 -8.09 -0.62
N LEU A 91 5.66 -7.02 -1.34
CA LEU A 91 6.61 -6.24 -2.13
C LEU A 91 7.69 -5.63 -1.25
N PHE A 92 7.31 -5.01 -0.13
CA PHE A 92 8.22 -4.44 0.86
C PHE A 92 9.20 -5.48 1.39
N ASP A 93 8.69 -6.62 1.88
CA ASP A 93 9.50 -7.70 2.43
C ASP A 93 10.49 -8.28 1.40
N ARG A 94 10.16 -8.22 0.09
CA ARG A 94 11.00 -8.70 -1.01
C ARG A 94 12.12 -7.74 -1.40
N ILE A 95 11.86 -6.42 -1.39
CA ILE A 95 12.81 -5.43 -1.96
C ILE A 95 13.67 -4.73 -0.91
N MET A 96 13.28 -4.76 0.36
CA MET A 96 13.93 -3.99 1.41
C MET A 96 15.14 -4.70 2.01
N ASP A 97 16.19 -3.92 2.25
CA ASP A 97 17.30 -4.34 3.11
C ASP A 97 16.95 -4.04 4.59
N PRO A 98 16.74 -5.08 5.43
CA PRO A 98 16.32 -4.88 6.81
C PRO A 98 17.37 -4.23 7.72
N SER A 99 18.62 -4.15 7.28
CA SER A 99 19.71 -3.54 8.03
C SER A 99 19.77 -2.01 7.89
N LEU A 100 19.05 -1.46 6.92
CA LEU A 100 19.11 -0.04 6.57
C LEU A 100 17.98 0.77 7.19
N LEU A 101 18.31 1.97 7.63
CA LEU A 101 17.34 2.98 8.04
C LEU A 101 16.67 3.61 6.82
N THR A 102 15.39 3.84 6.92
CA THR A 102 14.56 4.44 5.86
C THR A 102 14.22 5.90 6.20
N ARG A 103 14.02 6.72 5.17
CA ARG A 103 13.70 8.13 5.31
C ARG A 103 12.39 8.52 4.64
N ARG A 104 12.12 8.01 3.45
CA ARG A 104 10.92 8.35 2.67
C ARG A 104 10.40 7.14 1.92
N MET A 105 9.13 7.18 1.56
CA MET A 105 8.53 6.15 0.72
C MET A 105 7.45 6.75 -0.18
N TYR A 106 7.22 6.10 -1.30
CA TYR A 106 6.18 6.43 -2.25
C TYR A 106 5.46 5.14 -2.62
N LEU A 107 4.15 5.17 -2.46
CA LEU A 107 3.24 4.11 -2.85
C LEU A 107 2.36 4.61 -3.98
N SER A 108 2.23 3.83 -5.04
CA SER A 108 1.41 4.18 -6.19
C SER A 108 0.60 2.98 -6.65
N ALA A 109 -0.65 3.23 -6.99
CA ALA A 109 -1.47 2.33 -7.78
C ALA A 109 -1.30 2.73 -9.26
N ILE A 110 -1.04 1.76 -10.13
CA ILE A 110 -0.96 1.97 -11.58
C ILE A 110 -1.96 1.07 -12.30
N HIS A 111 -2.18 1.27 -13.60
CA HIS A 111 -3.26 0.64 -14.35
C HIS A 111 -4.63 0.86 -13.70
N VAL A 112 -4.84 2.06 -13.17
CA VAL A 112 -6.08 2.43 -12.50
C VAL A 112 -7.20 2.54 -13.52
N LYS A 113 -8.33 1.85 -13.25
CA LYS A 113 -9.54 1.83 -14.10
C LYS A 113 -10.77 2.16 -13.28
N ASP A 114 -11.83 2.58 -13.97
CA ASP A 114 -13.16 2.67 -13.36
C ASP A 114 -13.66 1.28 -12.95
N GLU A 115 -14.24 1.17 -11.77
CA GLU A 115 -14.73 -0.09 -11.20
C GLU A 115 -15.79 -0.77 -12.09
N ARG A 116 -16.63 0.03 -12.77
CA ARG A 116 -17.68 -0.48 -13.67
C ARG A 116 -17.11 -1.03 -14.97
N GLU A 117 -16.03 -0.42 -15.47
CA GLU A 117 -15.35 -0.89 -16.69
C GLU A 117 -14.62 -2.20 -16.42
N ALA A 118 -13.91 -2.29 -15.29
CA ALA A 118 -13.23 -3.51 -14.86
C ALA A 118 -14.22 -4.69 -14.67
N GLY A 119 -15.37 -4.45 -14.06
CA GLY A 119 -16.40 -5.47 -13.90
C GLY A 119 -16.98 -6.00 -15.21
N LYS A 120 -17.05 -5.19 -16.26
CA LYS A 120 -17.45 -5.64 -17.61
C LYS A 120 -16.39 -6.53 -18.25
N GLU A 121 -15.11 -6.18 -18.13
CA GLU A 121 -14.00 -6.98 -18.64
C GLU A 121 -13.95 -8.35 -17.96
N GLU A 122 -14.14 -8.42 -16.64
CA GLU A 122 -14.20 -9.69 -15.90
C GLU A 122 -15.39 -10.56 -16.35
N ALA A 123 -16.56 -9.99 -16.53
CA ALA A 123 -17.74 -10.71 -17.03
C ALA A 123 -17.51 -11.29 -18.43
N TYR A 124 -16.82 -10.58 -19.31
CA TYR A 124 -16.46 -11.07 -20.65
C TYR A 124 -15.46 -12.23 -20.60
N CYS A 125 -14.47 -12.19 -19.70
CA CYS A 125 -13.50 -13.26 -19.52
C CYS A 125 -14.15 -14.52 -18.92
N GLN A 126 -15.09 -14.37 -17.98
CA GLN A 126 -15.80 -15.49 -17.37
C GLN A 126 -16.68 -16.25 -18.37
N LEU A 127 -17.30 -15.58 -19.31
CA LEU A 127 -18.15 -16.22 -20.33
C LEU A 127 -17.35 -17.13 -21.30
N SER A 128 -16.05 -16.94 -21.41
CA SER A 128 -15.19 -17.74 -22.30
C SER A 128 -14.53 -18.95 -21.64
N LEU A 129 -14.67 -19.13 -20.34
CA LEU A 129 -14.01 -20.19 -19.54
C LEU A 129 -14.96 -21.23 -18.94
N PHE A 130 -16.24 -21.25 -19.36
CA PHE A 130 -17.26 -22.13 -18.79
C PHE A 130 -17.26 -23.55 -19.37
N ASP A 131 -16.17 -24.30 -19.25
CA ASP A 131 -16.18 -25.71 -19.65
C ASP A 131 -15.60 -26.71 -18.61
N ASP A 132 -15.30 -26.30 -17.37
CA ASP A 132 -14.84 -27.27 -16.35
C ASP A 132 -15.41 -26.95 -14.96
N PHE A 133 -16.39 -27.74 -14.50
CA PHE A 133 -17.21 -27.42 -13.35
C PHE A 133 -17.22 -28.46 -12.24
N GLY A 134 -17.18 -28.00 -10.99
CA GLY A 134 -17.72 -28.69 -9.84
C GLY A 134 -17.13 -28.39 -8.46
N LEU A 135 -15.89 -27.87 -8.34
CA LEU A 135 -15.22 -27.65 -7.04
C LEU A 135 -14.94 -26.17 -6.73
N GLU A 136 -15.25 -25.26 -7.65
CA GLU A 136 -14.96 -23.83 -7.49
C GLU A 136 -16.14 -23.00 -6.92
N GLU A 137 -17.36 -23.54 -6.83
CA GLU A 137 -18.54 -22.76 -6.44
C GLU A 137 -18.56 -22.36 -4.96
N GLU A 138 -18.13 -23.22 -4.03
CA GLU A 138 -18.15 -22.90 -2.61
C GLU A 138 -17.05 -21.89 -2.23
N THR A 139 -15.84 -22.09 -2.71
CA THR A 139 -14.72 -21.14 -2.51
C THR A 139 -15.01 -19.80 -3.16
N SER A 140 -15.71 -19.76 -4.29
CA SER A 140 -16.13 -18.56 -4.97
C SER A 140 -17.19 -17.78 -4.18
N ARG A 141 -18.12 -18.45 -3.50
CA ARG A 141 -19.16 -17.80 -2.66
C ARG A 141 -18.56 -17.18 -1.42
N GLU A 142 -17.72 -17.90 -0.68
CA GLU A 142 -17.05 -17.38 0.52
C GLU A 142 -16.16 -16.17 0.21
N GLU A 143 -15.41 -16.22 -0.90
CA GLU A 143 -14.61 -15.07 -1.35
C GLU A 143 -15.47 -13.87 -1.74
N THR A 144 -16.63 -14.10 -2.36
CA THR A 144 -17.56 -13.04 -2.75
C THR A 144 -18.19 -12.38 -1.51
N GLU A 145 -18.67 -13.17 -0.56
CA GLU A 145 -19.22 -12.68 0.71
C GLU A 145 -18.19 -11.89 1.51
N LYS A 146 -16.93 -12.37 1.57
CA LYS A 146 -15.84 -11.67 2.24
C LYS A 146 -15.58 -10.31 1.60
N ARG A 147 -15.57 -10.21 0.27
CA ARG A 147 -15.40 -8.95 -0.45
C ARG A 147 -16.52 -7.97 -0.22
N GLU A 148 -17.76 -8.45 -0.27
CA GLU A 148 -18.93 -7.59 -0.01
C GLU A 148 -18.94 -7.07 1.43
N ARG A 149 -18.53 -7.90 2.39
CA ARG A 149 -18.39 -7.48 3.80
C ARG A 149 -17.28 -6.44 3.95
N GLU A 150 -16.13 -6.66 3.34
CA GLU A 150 -15.01 -5.70 3.33
C GLU A 150 -15.44 -4.38 2.69
N ARG A 151 -16.11 -4.43 1.54
CA ARG A 151 -16.61 -3.25 0.84
C ARG A 151 -17.56 -2.43 1.69
N ARG A 152 -18.53 -3.07 2.33
CA ARG A 152 -19.46 -2.40 3.26
C ARG A 152 -18.72 -1.72 4.41
N MET A 153 -17.68 -2.37 4.95
CA MET A 153 -16.85 -1.79 6.00
C MET A 153 -16.06 -0.57 5.51
N GLN A 154 -15.46 -0.65 4.32
CA GLN A 154 -14.74 0.48 3.71
C GLN A 154 -15.67 1.68 3.49
N GLU A 155 -16.87 1.47 2.95
CA GLU A 155 -17.86 2.53 2.73
C GLU A 155 -18.36 3.15 4.04
N ALA A 156 -18.58 2.33 5.07
CA ALA A 156 -18.93 2.83 6.41
C ALA A 156 -17.81 3.69 7.01
N MET A 157 -16.54 3.25 6.88
CA MET A 157 -15.38 4.04 7.32
C MET A 157 -15.29 5.37 6.60
N LEU A 158 -15.47 5.39 5.27
CA LEU A 158 -15.47 6.63 4.48
C LEU A 158 -16.58 7.59 4.94
N THR A 159 -17.80 7.08 5.17
CA THR A 159 -18.93 7.88 5.67
C THR A 159 -18.63 8.50 7.02
N ILE A 160 -18.03 7.76 7.96
CA ILE A 160 -17.64 8.27 9.27
C ILE A 160 -16.55 9.34 9.12
N ARG A 161 -15.54 9.09 8.30
CA ARG A 161 -14.43 10.04 8.06
C ARG A 161 -14.89 11.33 7.40
N GLN A 162 -15.86 11.27 6.50
CA GLN A 162 -16.46 12.46 5.88
C GLN A 162 -17.24 13.32 6.89
N LYS A 163 -17.99 12.68 7.80
CA LYS A 163 -18.80 13.40 8.79
C LYS A 163 -18.01 13.93 9.98
N PHE A 164 -17.04 13.18 10.47
CA PHE A 164 -16.37 13.43 11.75
C PHE A 164 -14.86 13.65 11.63
N GLY A 165 -14.31 13.64 10.41
CA GLY A 165 -12.88 13.81 10.14
C GLY A 165 -12.12 12.50 9.98
N LYS A 166 -10.94 12.58 9.34
CA LYS A 166 -10.14 11.40 8.93
C LYS A 166 -9.67 10.53 10.12
N ASN A 167 -9.53 11.11 11.30
CA ASN A 167 -9.10 10.40 12.51
C ASN A 167 -10.26 9.91 13.40
N ALA A 168 -11.51 10.13 13.00
CA ALA A 168 -12.68 9.68 13.77
C ALA A 168 -12.79 8.15 13.86
N ILE A 169 -12.27 7.45 12.85
CA ILE A 169 -12.14 6.00 12.86
C ILE A 169 -10.80 5.60 12.25
N VAL A 170 -10.03 4.79 12.98
CA VAL A 170 -8.73 4.28 12.56
C VAL A 170 -8.65 2.77 12.80
N LYS A 171 -7.85 2.07 12.00
CA LYS A 171 -7.57 0.64 12.22
C LYS A 171 -6.49 0.47 13.30
N GLY A 172 -6.46 -0.68 13.96
CA GLY A 172 -5.47 -0.99 15.00
C GLY A 172 -4.02 -0.82 14.56
N MET A 173 -3.71 -0.99 13.25
CA MET A 173 -2.38 -0.73 12.71
C MET A 173 -1.93 0.73 12.87
N ASN A 174 -2.86 1.68 12.90
CA ASN A 174 -2.56 3.10 13.09
C ASN A 174 -2.22 3.49 14.54
N LEU A 175 -2.30 2.53 15.47
CA LEU A 175 -1.96 2.70 16.89
C LEU A 175 -0.66 1.98 17.26
N GLN A 176 -0.01 1.31 16.31
CA GLN A 176 1.25 0.61 16.53
C GLN A 176 2.43 1.59 16.63
N GLU A 177 3.52 1.14 17.27
CA GLU A 177 4.74 1.94 17.36
C GLU A 177 5.28 2.31 15.97
N GLY A 178 5.60 3.58 15.79
CA GLY A 178 6.06 4.12 14.50
C GLY A 178 4.94 4.46 13.52
N ALA A 179 3.67 4.22 13.87
CA ALA A 179 2.52 4.63 13.07
C ALA A 179 2.50 6.15 12.85
N THR A 180 2.18 6.58 11.65
CA THR A 180 2.17 8.00 11.24
C THR A 180 0.83 8.44 10.63
N GLY A 181 -0.11 7.51 10.45
CA GLY A 181 -1.37 7.75 9.75
C GLY A 181 -2.19 8.88 10.35
N MET A 182 -2.32 8.91 11.67
CA MET A 182 -3.08 9.96 12.36
C MET A 182 -2.42 11.35 12.22
N ASP A 183 -1.09 11.42 12.26
CA ASP A 183 -0.35 12.68 12.08
C ASP A 183 -0.41 13.14 10.63
N ARG A 184 -0.29 12.23 9.65
CA ARG A 184 -0.48 12.54 8.23
C ARG A 184 -1.88 13.09 7.93
N ASN A 185 -2.91 12.57 8.58
CA ASN A 185 -4.28 13.06 8.43
C ASN A 185 -4.49 14.49 8.93
N ARG A 186 -3.60 14.99 9.81
CA ARG A 186 -3.60 16.37 10.34
C ARG A 186 -2.76 17.33 9.50
N GLN A 187 -2.09 16.86 8.46
CA GLN A 187 -1.25 17.68 7.60
C GLN A 187 -2.05 18.22 6.41
N ILE A 188 -1.83 19.48 6.05
CA ILE A 188 -2.33 20.10 4.83
C ILE A 188 -1.12 20.44 3.96
N GLY A 189 -1.05 19.87 2.74
CA GLY A 189 0.07 20.13 1.82
C GLY A 189 1.45 19.74 2.36
N GLY A 190 1.53 18.75 3.28
CA GLY A 190 2.79 18.28 3.90
C GLY A 190 3.23 19.09 5.11
N HIS A 191 2.47 20.09 5.56
CA HIS A 191 2.72 20.89 6.75
C HIS A 191 1.64 20.62 7.81
N ARG A 192 2.01 20.75 9.11
CA ARG A 192 1.01 20.70 10.18
C ARG A 192 0.08 21.90 10.02
N ALA A 193 -1.24 21.65 10.04
CA ALA A 193 -2.21 22.70 10.29
C ALA A 193 -2.09 23.10 11.76
N GLU A 194 -1.80 24.37 12.04
CA GLU A 194 -1.89 24.98 13.37
C GLU A 194 -3.35 25.15 13.77
#